data_aab33df13c1189e4a856acdc8a9fc23b
#
_entry.id   aab33df13c1189e4a856acdc8a9fc23b
#
_cell.length_a   1.000
_cell.length_b   1.000
_cell.length_c   1.000
_cell.angle_alpha   90.00
_cell.angle_beta   90.00
_cell.angle_gamma   90.00
#
_symmetry.space_group_name_H-M   'P 1'
#
loop_
_entity.id
_entity.type
_entity.pdbx_description
1 polymer ?
#
loop_
_entity_poly.entity_id
_entity_poly.type
_entity_poly.pdbx_seq_one_letter_code
_entity_poly.pdbx_strand_id
1 'polypeptide(L)'
;MRIGMVCPYSFDVPGGVQSHVVQLAEVMRDRGHHVSLLAPSSSDLELPEFVVSGGKAVPIPYNGSVARLRFGPATYAKTRRWLVDGDFDVLHLHEPNAPSLSMLALMVTEGPIVATFHTSTTKSLTLSVFQAVLRPWHEKIVGRIAVSELARRWQMEALGSDAVEIPNGVDVRSFSGAPVLEGYPREGKTVLFLGRYDEPRKGMDVLMGALPKIAISFPDVEILIVGRGDEAELRTQAGPLAKHLKFLGQVDDATKASAMRSADVYCAPNIGGESFGIVLVEAMAAGTAVVASSLDAFRRVLLDGTAGRLTPTGDPDALAAALIDVLGNDEGRAQLVAAGTEAVQRYDWSVVAQQIMLVYETVTASGARVKVDSW
;
A
#
# COMPACT_ATOMS: atom_id res chain seq x y z
N MET A 1 1.10 16.20 20.74
CA MET A 1 0.91 17.08 19.57
C MET A 1 -0.51 16.98 19.06
N ARG A 2 -1.01 18.05 18.40
CA ARG A 2 -2.21 18.05 17.57
C ARG A 2 -1.77 17.85 16.11
N ILE A 3 -2.09 16.70 15.54
CA ILE A 3 -1.63 16.29 14.22
C ILE A 3 -2.81 16.33 13.24
N GLY A 4 -2.73 17.17 12.20
CA GLY A 4 -3.65 17.13 11.08
C GLY A 4 -3.09 16.21 9.99
N MET A 5 -3.84 15.20 9.57
CA MET A 5 -3.47 14.34 8.45
C MET A 5 -4.44 14.52 7.28
N VAL A 6 -3.95 14.47 6.05
CA VAL A 6 -4.81 14.58 4.85
C VAL A 6 -4.51 13.44 3.90
N CYS A 7 -5.54 12.65 3.59
CA CYS A 7 -5.50 11.64 2.54
C CYS A 7 -6.20 12.17 1.27
N PRO A 8 -5.57 12.11 0.09
CA PRO A 8 -6.19 12.60 -1.14
C PRO A 8 -7.22 11.64 -1.72
N TYR A 9 -7.15 10.35 -1.36
CA TYR A 9 -7.98 9.28 -1.93
C TYR A 9 -9.21 8.98 -1.08
N SER A 10 -10.30 8.63 -1.77
CA SER A 10 -11.58 8.33 -1.12
C SER A 10 -11.53 7.06 -0.28
N PHE A 11 -12.16 7.11 0.89
CA PHE A 11 -12.35 5.95 1.77
C PHE A 11 -13.51 5.05 1.35
N ASP A 12 -14.30 5.45 0.35
CA ASP A 12 -15.37 4.60 -0.21
C ASP A 12 -14.85 3.30 -0.86
N VAL A 13 -13.55 3.24 -1.15
CA VAL A 13 -12.90 2.07 -1.72
C VAL A 13 -11.55 1.86 -1.03
N PRO A 14 -11.29 0.65 -0.53
CA PRO A 14 -10.02 0.35 0.12
C PRO A 14 -8.84 0.48 -0.83
N GLY A 15 -7.69 0.92 -0.29
CA GLY A 15 -6.43 1.07 -1.03
C GLY A 15 -5.25 1.22 -0.08
N GLY A 16 -4.05 0.90 -0.56
CA GLY A 16 -2.85 0.85 0.27
C GLY A 16 -2.50 2.18 0.96
N VAL A 17 -2.71 3.32 0.28
CA VAL A 17 -2.47 4.65 0.88
C VAL A 17 -3.50 4.95 1.97
N GLN A 18 -4.78 4.64 1.73
CA GLN A 18 -5.87 4.84 2.70
C GLN A 18 -5.61 4.03 3.98
N SER A 19 -5.31 2.72 3.82
CA SER A 19 -4.98 1.86 4.96
C SER A 19 -3.76 2.35 5.73
N HIS A 20 -2.69 2.75 5.02
CA HIS A 20 -1.50 3.32 5.66
C HIS A 20 -1.82 4.57 6.49
N VAL A 21 -2.61 5.49 5.96
CA VAL A 21 -2.93 6.77 6.64
C VAL A 21 -3.81 6.54 7.87
N VAL A 22 -4.78 5.63 7.78
CA VAL A 22 -5.64 5.26 8.92
C VAL A 22 -4.82 4.60 10.02
N GLN A 23 -4.01 3.59 9.69
CA GLN A 23 -3.17 2.90 10.65
C GLN A 23 -2.14 3.84 11.30
N LEU A 24 -1.52 4.75 10.53
CA LEU A 24 -0.65 5.78 11.08
C LEU A 24 -1.39 6.68 12.07
N ALA A 25 -2.61 7.10 11.74
CA ALA A 25 -3.43 7.94 12.62
C ALA A 25 -3.76 7.20 13.93
N GLU A 26 -4.12 5.92 13.86
CA GLU A 26 -4.39 5.07 15.04
C GLU A 26 -3.15 4.94 15.91
N VAL A 27 -2.01 4.58 15.34
CA VAL A 27 -0.73 4.44 16.06
C VAL A 27 -0.32 5.75 16.72
N MET A 28 -0.53 6.90 16.09
CA MET A 28 -0.23 8.20 16.69
C MET A 28 -1.18 8.53 17.85
N ARG A 29 -2.46 8.16 17.74
CA ARG A 29 -3.44 8.30 18.84
C ARG A 29 -3.09 7.40 20.03
N ASP A 30 -2.69 6.16 19.80
CA ASP A 30 -2.26 5.23 20.83
C ASP A 30 -1.01 5.72 21.57
N ARG A 31 -0.18 6.53 20.91
CA ARG A 31 0.96 7.22 21.52
C ARG A 31 0.58 8.51 22.25
N GLY A 32 -0.71 8.81 22.39
CA GLY A 32 -1.22 9.95 23.14
C GLY A 32 -1.27 11.27 22.37
N HIS A 33 -1.18 11.25 21.04
CA HIS A 33 -1.35 12.43 20.21
C HIS A 33 -2.82 12.65 19.85
N HIS A 34 -3.22 13.92 19.70
CA HIS A 34 -4.53 14.24 19.16
C HIS A 34 -4.44 14.28 17.62
N VAL A 35 -5.11 13.34 16.96
CA VAL A 35 -5.08 13.23 15.49
C VAL A 35 -6.45 13.51 14.90
N SER A 36 -6.49 14.31 13.84
CA SER A 36 -7.66 14.49 12.97
C SER A 36 -7.25 14.23 11.53
N LEU A 37 -7.98 13.36 10.84
CA LEU A 37 -7.70 12.92 9.48
C LEU A 37 -8.80 13.40 8.53
N LEU A 38 -8.44 14.20 7.54
CA LEU A 38 -9.34 14.67 6.48
C LEU A 38 -9.18 13.80 5.23
N ALA A 39 -10.27 13.20 4.76
CA ALA A 39 -10.27 12.36 3.55
C ALA A 39 -11.59 12.50 2.76
N PRO A 40 -11.60 12.30 1.44
CA PRO A 40 -12.85 12.19 0.68
C PRO A 40 -13.61 10.93 1.10
N SER A 41 -14.92 11.07 1.29
CA SER A 41 -15.82 9.93 1.57
C SER A 41 -17.26 10.31 1.28
N SER A 42 -18.11 9.34 0.98
CA SER A 42 -19.56 9.52 0.90
C SER A 42 -20.14 9.75 2.30
N SER A 43 -21.36 10.29 2.35
CA SER A 43 -22.09 10.54 3.60
C SER A 43 -22.55 9.24 4.29
N ASP A 44 -22.64 8.16 3.53
CA ASP A 44 -23.22 6.89 3.97
C ASP A 44 -22.16 5.93 4.55
N LEU A 45 -20.87 6.33 4.47
CA LEU A 45 -19.77 5.55 5.02
C LEU A 45 -19.61 5.85 6.51
N GLU A 46 -19.65 4.82 7.34
CA GLU A 46 -19.28 4.91 8.75
C GLU A 46 -17.77 5.09 8.85
N LEU A 47 -17.34 6.21 9.42
CA LEU A 47 -15.93 6.57 9.54
C LEU A 47 -15.50 6.49 11.00
N PRO A 48 -14.22 6.16 11.27
CA PRO A 48 -13.64 6.34 12.60
C PRO A 48 -13.83 7.78 13.10
N GLU A 49 -14.00 7.96 14.41
CA GLU A 49 -14.29 9.25 15.05
C GLU A 49 -13.26 10.36 14.69
N PHE A 50 -12.01 9.97 14.49
CA PHE A 50 -10.93 10.90 14.11
C PHE A 50 -10.91 11.27 12.63
N VAL A 51 -11.78 10.68 11.80
CA VAL A 51 -11.83 10.94 10.36
C VAL A 51 -12.93 11.92 10.02
N VAL A 52 -12.56 12.98 9.34
CA VAL A 52 -13.49 14.02 8.85
C VAL A 52 -13.69 13.84 7.35
N SER A 53 -14.95 13.70 6.93
CA SER A 53 -15.28 13.60 5.50
C SER A 53 -15.01 14.90 4.76
N GLY A 54 -14.18 14.86 3.72
CA GLY A 54 -13.96 15.96 2.75
C GLY A 54 -15.06 16.07 1.68
N GLY A 55 -16.04 15.14 1.68
CA GLY A 55 -17.12 15.03 0.71
C GLY A 55 -16.86 13.95 -0.35
N LYS A 56 -17.93 13.56 -1.07
CA LYS A 56 -17.92 12.45 -2.04
C LYS A 56 -16.93 12.71 -3.18
N ALA A 57 -16.08 11.73 -3.47
CA ALA A 57 -15.09 11.78 -4.53
C ALA A 57 -15.68 11.50 -5.92
N VAL A 58 -14.94 11.92 -6.95
CA VAL A 58 -15.21 11.63 -8.37
C VAL A 58 -14.13 10.66 -8.87
N PRO A 59 -14.50 9.58 -9.58
CA PRO A 59 -13.53 8.67 -10.17
C PRO A 59 -12.80 9.33 -11.36
N ILE A 60 -11.48 9.27 -11.35
CA ILE A 60 -10.61 9.81 -12.41
C ILE A 60 -9.66 8.69 -12.84
N PRO A 61 -9.64 8.30 -14.13
CA PRO A 61 -8.66 7.33 -14.64
C PRO A 61 -7.22 7.85 -14.44
N TYR A 62 -6.36 7.04 -13.86
CA TYR A 62 -4.98 7.42 -13.58
C TYR A 62 -4.04 6.19 -13.62
N ASN A 63 -3.05 6.20 -14.52
CA ASN A 63 -2.01 5.16 -14.63
C ASN A 63 -2.54 3.71 -14.63
N GLY A 64 -3.55 3.41 -15.45
CA GLY A 64 -4.14 2.06 -15.54
C GLY A 64 -5.01 1.66 -14.32
N SER A 65 -5.30 2.62 -13.44
CA SER A 65 -6.17 2.48 -12.28
C SER A 65 -7.20 3.62 -12.25
N VAL A 66 -8.05 3.65 -11.23
CA VAL A 66 -9.02 4.72 -11.01
C VAL A 66 -8.74 5.39 -9.67
N ALA A 67 -8.22 6.63 -9.71
CA ALA A 67 -8.11 7.47 -8.53
C ALA A 67 -9.47 8.12 -8.23
N ARG A 68 -9.90 8.08 -6.97
CA ARG A 68 -11.13 8.75 -6.53
C ARG A 68 -10.75 9.98 -5.71
N LEU A 69 -10.85 11.13 -6.36
CA LEU A 69 -10.35 12.42 -5.85
C LEU A 69 -11.52 13.38 -5.62
N ARG A 70 -11.29 14.39 -4.78
CA ARG A 70 -12.24 15.47 -4.53
C ARG A 70 -11.54 16.82 -4.59
N PHE A 71 -12.03 17.69 -5.47
CA PHE A 71 -11.48 19.03 -5.68
C PHE A 71 -12.61 20.04 -5.96
N GLY A 72 -12.41 21.33 -5.69
CA GLY A 72 -13.35 22.39 -6.02
C GLY A 72 -13.64 23.34 -4.86
N PRO A 73 -14.43 24.42 -5.09
CA PRO A 73 -14.64 25.51 -4.12
C PRO A 73 -15.26 25.07 -2.78
N ALA A 74 -16.25 24.17 -2.82
CA ALA A 74 -16.86 23.66 -1.59
C ALA A 74 -15.88 22.80 -0.78
N THR A 75 -15.04 22.02 -1.47
CA THR A 75 -13.98 21.23 -0.84
C THR A 75 -12.92 22.12 -0.24
N TYR A 76 -12.52 23.17 -0.95
CA TYR A 76 -11.61 24.21 -0.45
C TYR A 76 -12.12 24.83 0.85
N ALA A 77 -13.37 25.31 0.87
CA ALA A 77 -13.96 25.93 2.06
C ALA A 77 -14.00 24.96 3.26
N LYS A 78 -14.32 23.69 3.01
CA LYS A 78 -14.35 22.65 4.04
C LYS A 78 -12.95 22.33 4.57
N THR A 79 -11.96 22.17 3.68
CA THR A 79 -10.56 21.96 4.05
C THR A 79 -10.05 23.12 4.90
N ARG A 80 -10.31 24.37 4.47
CA ARG A 80 -9.89 25.56 5.20
C ARG A 80 -10.51 25.63 6.60
N ARG A 81 -11.80 25.35 6.73
CA ARG A 81 -12.48 25.32 8.05
C ARG A 81 -11.86 24.26 8.95
N TRP A 82 -11.66 23.02 8.45
CA TRP A 82 -11.05 21.94 9.20
C TRP A 82 -9.64 22.29 9.70
N LEU A 83 -8.85 22.99 8.88
CA LEU A 83 -7.50 23.45 9.24
C LEU A 83 -7.55 24.50 10.37
N VAL A 84 -8.49 25.47 10.29
CA VAL A 84 -8.66 26.51 11.31
C VAL A 84 -9.14 25.90 12.63
N ASP A 85 -10.17 25.04 12.58
CA ASP A 85 -10.77 24.45 13.78
C ASP A 85 -9.80 23.44 14.44
N GLY A 86 -8.92 22.82 13.64
CA GLY A 86 -7.97 21.81 14.09
C GLY A 86 -6.82 22.37 14.94
N ASP A 87 -6.40 23.61 14.72
CA ASP A 87 -5.29 24.26 15.43
C ASP A 87 -4.07 23.32 15.59
N PHE A 88 -3.55 22.84 14.47
CA PHE A 88 -2.55 21.77 14.41
C PHE A 88 -1.14 22.25 14.72
N ASP A 89 -0.37 21.44 15.43
CA ASP A 89 1.06 21.65 15.62
C ASP A 89 1.83 21.24 14.36
N VAL A 90 1.38 20.19 13.66
CA VAL A 90 1.96 19.69 12.40
C VAL A 90 0.84 19.28 11.44
N LEU A 91 1.01 19.55 10.16
CA LEU A 91 0.14 19.08 9.08
C LEU A 91 0.86 18.05 8.23
N HIS A 92 0.35 16.83 8.17
CA HIS A 92 0.90 15.75 7.36
C HIS A 92 0.03 15.48 6.14
N LEU A 93 0.57 15.75 4.95
CA LEU A 93 -0.11 15.61 3.67
C LEU A 93 0.38 14.33 2.97
N HIS A 94 -0.55 13.46 2.57
CA HIS A 94 -0.20 12.32 1.72
C HIS A 94 -0.47 12.69 0.26
N GLU A 95 0.49 12.39 -0.63
CA GLU A 95 0.43 12.68 -2.08
C GLU A 95 -0.06 14.11 -2.38
N PRO A 96 0.64 15.16 -1.96
CA PRO A 96 0.20 16.54 -2.18
C PRO A 96 0.16 16.94 -3.66
N ASN A 97 0.73 16.13 -4.56
CA ASN A 97 0.69 16.30 -6.01
C ASN A 97 -0.65 15.89 -6.64
N ALA A 98 -1.45 15.10 -5.92
CA ALA A 98 -2.77 14.72 -6.39
C ALA A 98 -3.73 15.90 -6.29
N PRO A 99 -4.51 16.23 -7.35
CA PRO A 99 -5.49 17.31 -7.34
C PRO A 99 -6.68 16.94 -6.44
N SER A 100 -6.48 17.01 -5.13
CA SER A 100 -7.43 16.63 -4.09
C SER A 100 -7.21 17.46 -2.83
N LEU A 101 -7.74 16.99 -1.70
CA LEU A 101 -7.68 17.64 -0.39
C LEU A 101 -6.25 17.99 0.05
N SER A 102 -5.27 17.09 -0.21
CA SER A 102 -3.87 17.33 0.16
C SER A 102 -3.29 18.55 -0.56
N MET A 103 -3.56 18.70 -1.85
CA MET A 103 -3.16 19.88 -2.62
C MET A 103 -3.85 21.14 -2.10
N LEU A 104 -5.16 21.08 -1.84
CA LEU A 104 -5.91 22.24 -1.32
C LEU A 104 -5.39 22.67 0.05
N ALA A 105 -5.09 21.71 0.93
CA ALA A 105 -4.50 22.00 2.23
C ALA A 105 -3.12 22.66 2.09
N LEU A 106 -2.26 22.15 1.21
CA LEU A 106 -0.94 22.73 0.94
C LEU A 106 -1.03 24.18 0.42
N MET A 107 -2.01 24.47 -0.43
CA MET A 107 -2.18 25.81 -1.01
C MET A 107 -2.48 26.88 0.04
N VAL A 108 -3.22 26.53 1.10
CA VAL A 108 -3.77 27.50 2.08
C VAL A 108 -3.05 27.51 3.42
N THR A 109 -2.00 26.74 3.59
CA THR A 109 -1.29 26.62 4.87
C THR A 109 0.18 26.98 4.77
N GLU A 110 0.72 27.43 5.90
CA GLU A 110 2.13 27.65 6.16
C GLU A 110 2.52 27.03 7.50
N GLY A 111 3.82 26.82 7.71
CA GLY A 111 4.38 26.35 8.98
C GLY A 111 4.87 24.91 8.91
N PRO A 112 4.73 24.11 10.00
CA PRO A 112 5.21 22.74 10.04
C PRO A 112 4.39 21.81 9.14
N ILE A 113 4.77 21.73 7.87
CA ILE A 113 4.13 20.85 6.87
C ILE A 113 5.06 19.70 6.54
N VAL A 114 4.56 18.47 6.73
CA VAL A 114 5.20 17.22 6.32
C VAL A 114 4.43 16.63 5.15
N ALA A 115 5.12 16.07 4.17
CA ALA A 115 4.48 15.36 3.06
C ALA A 115 5.07 13.97 2.88
N THR A 116 4.18 12.96 2.69
CA THR A 116 4.58 11.60 2.30
C THR A 116 4.19 11.31 0.86
N PHE A 117 5.16 10.81 0.09
CA PHE A 117 5.03 10.44 -1.32
C PHE A 117 5.03 8.92 -1.44
N HIS A 118 3.92 8.38 -1.96
CA HIS A 118 3.69 6.93 -2.09
C HIS A 118 3.89 6.43 -3.52
N THR A 119 3.81 7.33 -4.51
CA THR A 119 3.82 6.97 -5.93
C THR A 119 5.20 7.12 -6.53
N SER A 120 5.62 6.12 -7.29
CA SER A 120 6.73 6.22 -8.24
C SER A 120 6.15 6.19 -9.66
N THR A 121 6.07 7.33 -10.32
CA THR A 121 5.55 7.41 -11.69
C THR A 121 6.70 7.59 -12.67
N THR A 122 6.77 6.72 -13.68
CA THR A 122 7.63 6.97 -14.85
C THR A 122 7.11 8.18 -15.63
N LYS A 123 8.00 9.10 -15.96
CA LYS A 123 7.84 10.40 -16.64
C LYS A 123 6.48 10.64 -17.30
N SER A 124 5.68 11.57 -16.75
CA SER A 124 4.52 12.15 -17.40
C SER A 124 4.85 13.58 -17.86
N LEU A 125 4.78 13.84 -19.16
CA LEU A 125 4.96 15.18 -19.74
C LEU A 125 3.96 16.20 -19.17
N THR A 126 2.76 15.76 -18.82
CA THR A 126 1.73 16.58 -18.16
C THR A 126 2.15 17.00 -16.75
N LEU A 127 2.81 16.12 -15.97
CA LEU A 127 3.34 16.46 -14.66
C LEU A 127 4.44 17.52 -14.72
N SER A 128 5.32 17.49 -15.72
CA SER A 128 6.42 18.47 -15.82
C SER A 128 5.93 19.90 -16.05
N VAL A 129 4.82 20.09 -16.77
CA VAL A 129 4.20 21.41 -16.96
C VAL A 129 3.51 21.88 -15.67
N PHE A 130 2.80 20.97 -14.97
CA PHE A 130 2.16 21.29 -13.69
C PHE A 130 3.17 21.54 -12.56
N GLN A 131 4.35 20.95 -12.61
CA GLN A 131 5.40 21.12 -11.59
C GLN A 131 5.85 22.56 -11.44
N ALA A 132 6.05 23.29 -12.53
CA ALA A 132 6.43 24.69 -12.48
C ALA A 132 5.37 25.55 -11.76
N VAL A 133 4.09 25.21 -11.94
CA VAL A 133 2.96 25.88 -11.28
C VAL A 133 2.85 25.50 -9.80
N LEU A 134 3.15 24.25 -9.46
CA LEU A 134 3.02 23.73 -8.07
C LEU A 134 4.24 24.06 -7.19
N ARG A 135 5.37 24.40 -7.80
CA ARG A 135 6.64 24.63 -7.10
C ARG A 135 6.53 25.60 -5.90
N PRO A 136 5.88 26.76 -5.99
CA PRO A 136 5.79 27.69 -4.85
C PRO A 136 5.12 27.07 -3.61
N TRP A 137 4.12 26.20 -3.81
CA TRP A 137 3.47 25.51 -2.70
C TRP A 137 4.32 24.35 -2.18
N HIS A 138 5.03 23.64 -3.06
CA HIS A 138 5.95 22.58 -2.65
C HIS A 138 7.12 23.09 -1.80
N GLU A 139 7.55 24.32 -2.00
CA GLU A 139 8.59 24.96 -1.19
C GLU A 139 8.15 25.17 0.26
N LYS A 140 6.84 25.21 0.56
CA LYS A 140 6.29 25.27 1.92
C LYS A 140 6.45 23.95 2.70
N ILE A 141 6.71 22.81 2.04
CA ILE A 141 6.88 21.51 2.68
C ILE A 141 8.25 21.46 3.35
N VAL A 142 8.24 21.43 4.69
CA VAL A 142 9.45 21.43 5.51
C VAL A 142 10.02 20.03 5.71
N GLY A 143 9.14 19.03 5.92
CA GLY A 143 9.50 17.62 6.04
C GLY A 143 9.01 16.81 4.83
N ARG A 144 9.90 16.04 4.22
CA ARG A 144 9.56 15.19 3.06
C ARG A 144 9.90 13.75 3.34
N ILE A 145 8.93 12.87 3.17
CA ILE A 145 9.02 11.42 3.36
C ILE A 145 8.70 10.74 2.03
N ALA A 146 9.51 9.77 1.64
CA ALA A 146 9.22 8.88 0.52
C ALA A 146 9.15 7.44 1.05
N VAL A 147 8.13 6.68 0.65
CA VAL A 147 7.92 5.32 1.16
C VAL A 147 8.88 4.29 0.56
N SER A 148 9.65 4.68 -0.44
CA SER A 148 10.64 3.83 -1.09
C SER A 148 11.66 4.68 -1.84
N GLU A 149 12.82 4.10 -2.13
CA GLU A 149 13.83 4.73 -2.99
C GLU A 149 13.27 5.09 -4.39
N LEU A 150 12.34 4.30 -4.91
CA LEU A 150 11.70 4.62 -6.19
C LEU A 150 10.86 5.90 -6.07
N ALA A 151 10.10 6.05 -5.00
CA ALA A 151 9.32 7.26 -4.72
C ALA A 151 10.26 8.45 -4.42
N ARG A 152 11.37 8.23 -3.67
CA ARG A 152 12.39 9.24 -3.38
C ARG A 152 13.07 9.75 -4.64
N ARG A 153 13.50 8.83 -5.52
CA ARG A 153 14.15 9.17 -6.80
C ARG A 153 13.20 9.97 -7.68
N TRP A 154 11.95 9.54 -7.77
CA TRP A 154 10.93 10.29 -8.49
C TRP A 154 10.75 11.70 -7.91
N GLN A 155 10.71 11.84 -6.58
CA GLN A 155 10.61 13.12 -5.90
C GLN A 155 11.79 14.04 -6.26
N MET A 156 13.02 13.52 -6.26
CA MET A 156 14.23 14.27 -6.62
C MET A 156 14.20 14.71 -8.08
N GLU A 157 13.86 13.81 -9.01
CA GLU A 157 13.84 14.07 -10.44
C GLU A 157 12.70 15.02 -10.83
N ALA A 158 11.53 14.86 -10.21
CA ALA A 158 10.34 15.58 -10.59
C ALA A 158 10.20 16.93 -9.87
N LEU A 159 10.56 17.05 -8.61
CA LEU A 159 10.33 18.23 -7.77
C LEU A 159 11.63 18.91 -7.32
N GLY A 160 12.78 18.33 -7.64
CA GLY A 160 14.10 18.90 -7.34
C GLY A 160 14.43 18.96 -5.85
N SER A 161 13.73 18.19 -5.01
CA SER A 161 13.95 18.16 -3.57
C SER A 161 14.06 16.73 -3.06
N ASP A 162 14.97 16.49 -2.11
CA ASP A 162 15.18 15.19 -1.49
C ASP A 162 14.15 14.90 -0.38
N ALA A 163 13.99 13.62 -0.07
CA ALA A 163 13.09 13.13 0.97
C ALA A 163 13.78 12.06 1.82
N VAL A 164 13.40 11.97 3.09
CA VAL A 164 13.82 10.85 3.95
C VAL A 164 13.04 9.62 3.53
N GLU A 165 13.72 8.50 3.35
CA GLU A 165 13.05 7.23 3.09
C GLU A 165 12.53 6.64 4.40
N ILE A 166 11.20 6.57 4.53
CA ILE A 166 10.49 5.90 5.63
C ILE A 166 9.44 5.00 5.00
N PRO A 167 9.55 3.68 5.12
CA PRO A 167 8.68 2.74 4.44
C PRO A 167 7.24 2.79 4.97
N ASN A 168 6.31 2.14 4.25
CA ASN A 168 4.97 1.91 4.77
C ASN A 168 5.05 0.98 5.99
N GLY A 169 4.25 1.29 7.02
CA GLY A 169 4.13 0.45 8.21
C GLY A 169 3.15 -0.70 8.01
N VAL A 170 3.38 -1.78 8.74
CA VAL A 170 2.49 -2.95 8.84
C VAL A 170 2.37 -3.33 10.31
N ASP A 171 1.18 -3.72 10.75
CA ASP A 171 0.98 -4.33 12.07
C ASP A 171 1.41 -5.80 12.02
N VAL A 172 2.69 -6.04 12.30
CA VAL A 172 3.29 -7.38 12.25
C VAL A 172 2.57 -8.34 13.19
N ARG A 173 2.07 -7.86 14.34
CA ARG A 173 1.38 -8.71 15.32
C ARG A 173 0.01 -9.16 14.84
N SER A 174 -0.75 -8.29 14.21
CA SER A 174 -2.05 -8.63 13.63
C SER A 174 -1.94 -9.72 12.58
N PHE A 175 -0.91 -9.67 11.73
CA PHE A 175 -0.67 -10.71 10.73
C PHE A 175 -0.14 -12.01 11.35
N SER A 176 0.87 -11.94 12.21
CA SER A 176 1.49 -13.13 12.83
C SER A 176 0.56 -13.85 13.80
N GLY A 177 -0.34 -13.13 14.45
CA GLY A 177 -1.32 -13.64 15.41
C GLY A 177 -2.66 -14.04 14.79
N ALA A 178 -2.90 -13.78 13.50
CA ALA A 178 -4.18 -14.11 12.86
C ALA A 178 -4.46 -15.61 12.91
N PRO A 179 -5.71 -16.06 13.14
CA PRO A 179 -6.07 -17.48 13.02
C PRO A 179 -5.96 -17.92 11.57
N VAL A 180 -5.72 -19.20 11.34
CA VAL A 180 -5.87 -19.80 9.99
C VAL A 180 -7.35 -19.87 9.62
N LEU A 181 -7.65 -19.87 8.32
CA LEU A 181 -9.02 -20.05 7.83
C LEU A 181 -9.53 -21.45 8.21
N GLU A 182 -10.85 -21.57 8.31
CA GLU A 182 -11.50 -22.88 8.53
C GLU A 182 -11.14 -23.85 7.41
N GLY A 183 -10.74 -25.07 7.77
CA GLY A 183 -10.28 -26.10 6.85
C GLY A 183 -8.80 -25.98 6.45
N TYR A 184 -8.03 -25.10 7.11
CA TYR A 184 -6.59 -24.98 6.89
C TYR A 184 -5.80 -25.23 8.21
N PRO A 185 -4.51 -25.70 8.12
CA PRO A 185 -3.89 -26.16 6.89
C PRO A 185 -4.59 -27.40 6.32
N ARG A 186 -4.58 -27.51 4.99
CA ARG A 186 -5.14 -28.69 4.28
C ARG A 186 -4.01 -29.68 3.94
N GLU A 187 -4.38 -30.93 3.59
CA GLU A 187 -3.39 -31.97 3.20
C GLU A 187 -2.64 -31.61 1.91
N GLY A 188 -3.32 -30.93 0.93
CA GLY A 188 -2.70 -30.42 -0.29
C GLY A 188 -2.02 -29.08 -0.07
N LYS A 189 -1.21 -28.67 -1.06
CA LYS A 189 -0.51 -27.38 -1.03
C LYS A 189 -1.43 -26.21 -1.39
N THR A 190 -1.21 -25.05 -0.77
CA THR A 190 -2.00 -23.84 -1.01
C THR A 190 -1.09 -22.69 -1.46
N VAL A 191 -1.38 -22.13 -2.64
CA VAL A 191 -0.76 -20.91 -3.16
C VAL A 191 -1.77 -19.77 -3.07
N LEU A 192 -1.44 -18.70 -2.37
CA LEU A 192 -2.27 -17.53 -2.26
C LEU A 192 -1.93 -16.50 -3.34
N PHE A 193 -2.93 -15.99 -4.04
CA PHE A 193 -2.88 -14.76 -4.81
C PHE A 193 -3.77 -13.70 -4.15
N LEU A 194 -3.28 -12.46 -4.06
CA LEU A 194 -4.05 -11.35 -3.49
C LEU A 194 -3.99 -10.11 -4.38
N GLY A 195 -5.16 -9.64 -4.81
CA GLY A 195 -5.27 -8.43 -5.62
C GLY A 195 -6.48 -8.44 -6.55
N ARG A 196 -6.58 -7.39 -7.38
CA ARG A 196 -7.55 -7.38 -8.48
C ARG A 196 -7.01 -8.26 -9.62
N TYR A 197 -7.62 -9.40 -9.81
CA TYR A 197 -7.16 -10.39 -10.78
C TYR A 197 -7.61 -10.11 -12.21
N ASP A 198 -8.50 -9.13 -12.42
CA ASP A 198 -8.85 -8.52 -13.69
C ASP A 198 -7.90 -7.39 -14.12
N GLU A 199 -6.93 -7.02 -13.28
CA GLU A 199 -5.94 -5.98 -13.56
C GLU A 199 -4.65 -6.61 -14.13
N PRO A 200 -4.34 -6.42 -15.43
CA PRO A 200 -3.23 -7.14 -16.09
C PRO A 200 -1.89 -7.01 -15.35
N ARG A 201 -1.61 -5.82 -14.77
CA ARG A 201 -0.34 -5.60 -14.05
C ARG A 201 -0.17 -6.50 -12.81
N LYS A 202 -1.25 -7.11 -12.29
CA LYS A 202 -1.20 -8.04 -11.16
C LYS A 202 -0.72 -9.44 -11.57
N GLY A 203 -0.70 -9.74 -12.88
CA GLY A 203 -0.06 -10.93 -13.41
C GLY A 203 -0.84 -12.23 -13.19
N MET A 204 -2.16 -12.17 -13.04
CA MET A 204 -2.97 -13.38 -12.94
C MET A 204 -2.75 -14.31 -14.14
N ASP A 205 -2.60 -13.75 -15.35
CA ASP A 205 -2.32 -14.55 -16.57
C ASP A 205 -1.00 -15.34 -16.46
N VAL A 206 0.01 -14.76 -15.80
CA VAL A 206 1.29 -15.43 -15.56
C VAL A 206 1.11 -16.64 -14.62
N LEU A 207 0.30 -16.45 -13.56
CA LEU A 207 -0.03 -17.56 -12.64
C LEU A 207 -0.87 -18.63 -13.33
N MET A 208 -1.85 -18.26 -14.16
CA MET A 208 -2.63 -19.22 -14.94
C MET A 208 -1.77 -19.98 -15.95
N GLY A 209 -0.79 -19.33 -16.56
CA GLY A 209 0.18 -19.99 -17.43
C GLY A 209 1.11 -20.96 -16.68
N ALA A 210 1.41 -20.71 -15.39
CA ALA A 210 2.21 -21.58 -14.54
C ALA A 210 1.41 -22.79 -13.99
N LEU A 211 0.09 -22.63 -13.81
CA LEU A 211 -0.77 -23.60 -13.13
C LEU A 211 -0.72 -25.03 -13.71
N PRO A 212 -0.67 -25.28 -15.04
CA PRO A 212 -0.58 -26.63 -15.57
C PRO A 212 0.62 -27.43 -15.03
N LYS A 213 1.80 -26.79 -14.94
CA LYS A 213 3.01 -27.43 -14.44
C LYS A 213 2.95 -27.68 -12.93
N ILE A 214 2.38 -26.73 -12.18
CA ILE A 214 2.19 -26.86 -10.74
C ILE A 214 1.22 -28.00 -10.43
N ALA A 215 0.09 -28.07 -11.15
CA ALA A 215 -0.92 -29.13 -10.96
C ALA A 215 -0.43 -30.55 -11.33
N ILE A 216 0.56 -30.67 -12.24
CA ILE A 216 1.23 -31.95 -12.52
C ILE A 216 2.08 -32.38 -11.32
N SER A 217 2.82 -31.46 -10.71
CA SER A 217 3.70 -31.74 -9.56
C SER A 217 2.92 -31.91 -8.26
N PHE A 218 1.82 -31.18 -8.11
CA PHE A 218 0.93 -31.18 -6.95
C PHE A 218 -0.53 -31.32 -7.40
N PRO A 219 -1.05 -32.53 -7.63
CA PRO A 219 -2.41 -32.73 -8.16
C PRO A 219 -3.54 -32.16 -7.28
N ASP A 220 -3.27 -31.97 -5.98
CA ASP A 220 -4.21 -31.42 -5.00
C ASP A 220 -3.90 -29.94 -4.63
N VAL A 221 -3.10 -29.25 -5.45
CA VAL A 221 -2.80 -27.84 -5.21
C VAL A 221 -4.08 -26.99 -5.29
N GLU A 222 -4.18 -26.02 -4.40
CA GLU A 222 -5.23 -24.99 -4.42
C GLU A 222 -4.60 -23.64 -4.64
N ILE A 223 -5.15 -22.88 -5.58
CA ILE A 223 -4.86 -21.45 -5.77
C ILE A 223 -5.97 -20.68 -5.04
N LEU A 224 -5.65 -20.18 -3.86
CA LEU A 224 -6.54 -19.35 -3.05
C LEU A 224 -6.48 -17.91 -3.57
N ILE A 225 -7.59 -17.41 -4.09
CA ILE A 225 -7.68 -16.09 -4.74
C ILE A 225 -8.47 -15.15 -3.84
N VAL A 226 -7.78 -14.10 -3.36
CA VAL A 226 -8.37 -13.03 -2.53
C VAL A 226 -8.37 -11.73 -3.32
N GLY A 227 -9.52 -11.10 -3.42
CA GLY A 227 -9.71 -9.87 -4.15
C GLY A 227 -10.90 -9.92 -5.09
N ARG A 228 -10.94 -9.01 -6.05
CA ARG A 228 -12.06 -8.91 -7.00
C ARG A 228 -11.57 -9.00 -8.43
N GLY A 229 -12.48 -9.41 -9.31
CA GLY A 229 -12.33 -9.57 -10.74
C GLY A 229 -13.50 -10.39 -11.27
N ASP A 230 -13.44 -10.82 -12.51
CA ASP A 230 -14.44 -11.70 -13.12
C ASP A 230 -14.08 -13.18 -12.87
N GLU A 231 -14.73 -13.77 -11.88
CA GLU A 231 -14.53 -15.20 -11.54
C GLU A 231 -14.95 -16.14 -12.67
N ALA A 232 -16.03 -15.82 -13.38
CA ALA A 232 -16.54 -16.66 -14.46
C ALA A 232 -15.58 -16.66 -15.64
N GLU A 233 -15.01 -15.52 -15.97
CA GLU A 233 -13.99 -15.39 -17.00
C GLU A 233 -12.73 -16.17 -16.63
N LEU A 234 -12.23 -16.02 -15.40
CA LEU A 234 -11.00 -16.72 -14.96
C LEU A 234 -11.20 -18.24 -14.90
N ARG A 235 -12.37 -18.72 -14.46
CA ARG A 235 -12.70 -20.15 -14.50
C ARG A 235 -12.77 -20.70 -15.93
N THR A 236 -13.30 -19.90 -16.86
CA THR A 236 -13.36 -20.25 -18.29
C THR A 236 -11.95 -20.33 -18.88
N GLN A 237 -11.09 -19.38 -18.58
CA GLN A 237 -9.68 -19.36 -19.00
C GLN A 237 -8.91 -20.58 -18.45
N ALA A 238 -9.12 -20.93 -17.19
CA ALA A 238 -8.46 -22.06 -16.55
C ALA A 238 -8.95 -23.42 -17.08
N GLY A 239 -10.17 -23.49 -17.66
CA GLY A 239 -10.74 -24.71 -18.22
C GLY A 239 -10.77 -25.87 -17.20
N PRO A 240 -10.22 -27.07 -17.52
CA PRO A 240 -10.19 -28.19 -16.58
C PRO A 240 -9.42 -27.94 -15.27
N LEU A 241 -8.53 -26.94 -15.25
CA LEU A 241 -7.77 -26.57 -14.08
C LEU A 241 -8.56 -25.64 -13.12
N ALA A 242 -9.76 -25.21 -13.50
CA ALA A 242 -10.63 -24.40 -12.65
C ALA A 242 -10.96 -25.07 -11.30
N LYS A 243 -10.85 -26.41 -11.22
CA LYS A 243 -11.01 -27.17 -9.98
C LYS A 243 -9.98 -26.80 -8.90
N HIS A 244 -8.82 -26.24 -9.29
CA HIS A 244 -7.77 -25.80 -8.37
C HIS A 244 -8.01 -24.38 -7.86
N LEU A 245 -8.98 -23.62 -8.40
CA LEU A 245 -9.21 -22.22 -8.05
C LEU A 245 -10.27 -22.11 -6.96
N LYS A 246 -9.91 -21.51 -5.83
CA LYS A 246 -10.80 -21.14 -4.73
C LYS A 246 -10.84 -19.64 -4.55
N PHE A 247 -12.00 -19.06 -4.66
CA PHE A 247 -12.20 -17.61 -4.55
C PHE A 247 -12.81 -17.27 -3.18
N LEU A 248 -12.17 -16.32 -2.49
CA LEU A 248 -12.72 -15.73 -1.27
C LEU A 248 -13.41 -14.38 -1.55
N GLY A 249 -13.22 -13.83 -2.76
CA GLY A 249 -13.71 -12.51 -3.08
C GLY A 249 -12.96 -11.41 -2.34
N GLN A 250 -13.61 -10.25 -2.21
CA GLN A 250 -13.05 -9.13 -1.43
C GLN A 250 -13.33 -9.39 0.06
N VAL A 251 -12.27 -9.35 0.87
CA VAL A 251 -12.32 -9.64 2.30
C VAL A 251 -11.85 -8.44 3.13
N ASP A 252 -12.14 -8.45 4.42
CA ASP A 252 -11.58 -7.51 5.39
C ASP A 252 -10.11 -7.84 5.73
N ASP A 253 -9.46 -6.95 6.47
CA ASP A 253 -8.04 -7.11 6.83
C ASP A 253 -7.77 -8.32 7.73
N ALA A 254 -8.72 -8.68 8.61
CA ALA A 254 -8.59 -9.86 9.48
C ALA A 254 -8.64 -11.16 8.66
N THR A 255 -9.59 -11.27 7.74
CA THR A 255 -9.70 -12.41 6.82
C THR A 255 -8.52 -12.46 5.86
N LYS A 256 -8.00 -11.31 5.40
CA LYS A 256 -6.78 -11.22 4.60
C LYS A 256 -5.57 -11.80 5.33
N ALA A 257 -5.37 -11.42 6.59
CA ALA A 257 -4.29 -11.95 7.42
C ALA A 257 -4.44 -13.46 7.64
N SER A 258 -5.67 -13.93 7.88
CA SER A 258 -5.99 -15.36 8.01
C SER A 258 -5.70 -16.14 6.72
N ALA A 259 -6.03 -15.58 5.55
CA ALA A 259 -5.75 -16.19 4.25
C ALA A 259 -4.23 -16.31 4.01
N MET A 260 -3.47 -15.27 4.36
CA MET A 260 -2.00 -15.31 4.28
C MET A 260 -1.43 -16.41 5.16
N ARG A 261 -1.86 -16.49 6.43
CA ARG A 261 -1.41 -17.55 7.35
C ARG A 261 -1.82 -18.96 6.95
N SER A 262 -2.85 -19.10 6.13
CA SER A 262 -3.36 -20.41 5.66
C SER A 262 -2.62 -20.94 4.44
N ALA A 263 -1.83 -20.11 3.78
CA ALA A 263 -1.14 -20.49 2.56
C ALA A 263 0.30 -20.99 2.83
N ASP A 264 0.74 -21.98 2.06
CA ASP A 264 2.15 -22.41 2.03
C ASP A 264 3.04 -21.35 1.37
N VAL A 265 2.51 -20.67 0.35
CA VAL A 265 3.24 -19.66 -0.43
C VAL A 265 2.29 -18.54 -0.85
N TYR A 266 2.72 -17.30 -0.66
CA TYR A 266 2.12 -16.15 -1.31
C TYR A 266 2.81 -15.92 -2.66
N CYS A 267 2.02 -15.84 -3.73
CA CYS A 267 2.48 -15.61 -5.10
C CYS A 267 2.13 -14.19 -5.55
N ALA A 268 3.15 -13.39 -5.89
CA ALA A 268 3.02 -12.04 -6.42
C ALA A 268 3.61 -11.94 -7.84
N PRO A 269 2.89 -12.43 -8.87
CA PRO A 269 3.40 -12.52 -10.25
C PRO A 269 3.27 -11.22 -11.03
N ASN A 270 3.27 -10.09 -10.35
CA ASN A 270 3.04 -8.76 -10.92
C ASN A 270 3.97 -8.47 -12.09
N ILE A 271 3.45 -7.81 -13.13
CA ILE A 271 4.25 -7.45 -14.31
C ILE A 271 4.65 -5.97 -14.32
N GLY A 272 4.23 -5.18 -13.34
CA GLY A 272 4.61 -3.76 -13.20
C GLY A 272 3.71 -2.98 -12.26
N GLY A 273 3.95 -1.66 -12.18
CA GLY A 273 3.09 -0.72 -11.46
C GLY A 273 3.12 -0.82 -9.93
N GLU A 274 4.22 -1.31 -9.35
CA GLU A 274 4.40 -1.40 -7.90
C GLU A 274 5.47 -0.40 -7.44
N SER A 275 5.12 0.40 -6.44
CA SER A 275 6.03 1.40 -5.88
C SER A 275 6.76 0.90 -4.62
N PHE A 276 6.13 0.01 -3.86
CA PHE A 276 6.67 -0.49 -2.59
C PHE A 276 6.53 -2.02 -2.46
N GLY A 277 5.33 -2.57 -2.61
CA GLY A 277 5.07 -4.00 -2.41
C GLY A 277 4.58 -4.32 -1.00
N ILE A 278 3.65 -3.51 -0.47
CA ILE A 278 3.10 -3.68 0.89
C ILE A 278 2.58 -5.10 1.14
N VAL A 279 1.98 -5.74 0.13
CA VAL A 279 1.42 -7.10 0.28
C VAL A 279 2.51 -8.15 0.53
N LEU A 280 3.74 -7.94 0.01
CA LEU A 280 4.88 -8.83 0.34
C LEU A 280 5.26 -8.70 1.82
N VAL A 281 5.24 -7.47 2.35
CA VAL A 281 5.52 -7.19 3.77
C VAL A 281 4.44 -7.86 4.65
N GLU A 282 3.17 -7.74 4.26
CA GLU A 282 2.04 -8.39 4.94
C GLU A 282 2.19 -9.94 4.93
N ALA A 283 2.58 -10.53 3.80
CA ALA A 283 2.80 -11.98 3.69
C ALA A 283 3.99 -12.44 4.57
N MET A 284 5.09 -11.70 4.57
CA MET A 284 6.22 -11.98 5.49
C MET A 284 5.81 -11.83 6.97
N ALA A 285 4.98 -10.83 7.30
CA ALA A 285 4.42 -10.64 8.65
C ALA A 285 3.54 -11.81 9.08
N ALA A 286 2.77 -12.39 8.15
CA ALA A 286 1.96 -13.57 8.40
C ALA A 286 2.79 -14.86 8.54
N GLY A 287 4.10 -14.82 8.28
CA GLY A 287 4.96 -16.01 8.26
C GLY A 287 4.75 -16.90 7.04
N THR A 288 4.36 -16.32 5.91
CA THR A 288 4.12 -17.04 4.66
C THR A 288 5.32 -16.84 3.73
N ALA A 289 5.83 -17.94 3.13
CA ALA A 289 6.88 -17.84 2.13
C ALA A 289 6.40 -17.03 0.91
N VAL A 290 7.29 -16.23 0.33
CA VAL A 290 6.95 -15.33 -0.79
C VAL A 290 7.67 -15.80 -2.07
N VAL A 291 6.90 -15.94 -3.16
CA VAL A 291 7.40 -16.05 -4.53
C VAL A 291 6.88 -14.84 -5.31
N ALA A 292 7.77 -14.03 -5.87
CA ALA A 292 7.40 -12.77 -6.52
C ALA A 292 8.21 -12.51 -7.79
N SER A 293 7.63 -11.74 -8.70
CA SER A 293 8.35 -11.22 -9.87
C SER A 293 9.51 -10.30 -9.47
N SER A 294 10.59 -10.29 -10.25
CA SER A 294 11.80 -9.49 -10.00
C SER A 294 11.59 -8.01 -10.38
N LEU A 295 10.54 -7.37 -9.84
CA LEU A 295 10.36 -5.93 -9.92
C LEU A 295 11.29 -5.22 -8.93
N ASP A 296 11.77 -4.02 -9.25
CA ASP A 296 12.68 -3.27 -8.38
C ASP A 296 12.13 -3.06 -6.96
N ALA A 297 10.83 -2.75 -6.83
CA ALA A 297 10.17 -2.64 -5.55
C ALA A 297 10.20 -3.96 -4.76
N PHE A 298 9.93 -5.07 -5.43
CA PHE A 298 9.88 -6.40 -4.81
C PHE A 298 11.26 -6.90 -4.42
N ARG A 299 12.26 -6.68 -5.27
CA ARG A 299 13.67 -7.01 -4.97
C ARG A 299 14.13 -6.37 -3.65
N ARG A 300 13.78 -5.08 -3.44
CA ARG A 300 14.14 -4.34 -2.22
C ARG A 300 13.47 -4.90 -0.97
N VAL A 301 12.17 -5.17 -1.05
CA VAL A 301 11.40 -5.76 0.07
C VAL A 301 11.91 -7.16 0.41
N LEU A 302 12.20 -7.97 -0.61
CA LEU A 302 12.68 -9.34 -0.46
C LEU A 302 14.21 -9.48 -0.33
N LEU A 303 14.92 -8.36 -0.11
CA LEU A 303 16.38 -8.34 0.08
C LEU A 303 17.11 -9.09 -1.05
N ASP A 304 16.80 -8.74 -2.31
CA ASP A 304 17.34 -9.37 -3.52
C ASP A 304 17.19 -10.90 -3.55
N GLY A 305 16.12 -11.43 -2.96
CA GLY A 305 15.80 -12.85 -2.95
C GLY A 305 16.15 -13.61 -1.68
N THR A 306 16.74 -12.94 -0.67
CA THR A 306 17.05 -13.55 0.63
C THR A 306 15.78 -13.84 1.43
N ALA A 307 14.81 -12.94 1.43
CA ALA A 307 13.56 -13.04 2.18
C ALA A 307 12.37 -13.53 1.33
N GLY A 308 12.62 -14.04 0.13
CA GLY A 308 11.61 -14.59 -0.78
C GLY A 308 12.23 -14.99 -2.10
N ARG A 309 11.58 -15.83 -2.87
CA ARG A 309 12.05 -16.28 -4.18
C ARG A 309 11.64 -15.28 -5.27
N LEU A 310 12.61 -14.80 -6.04
CA LEU A 310 12.37 -13.91 -7.18
C LEU A 310 12.37 -14.68 -8.50
N THR A 311 11.45 -14.32 -9.41
CA THR A 311 11.33 -14.89 -10.75
C THR A 311 11.39 -13.79 -11.83
N PRO A 312 11.85 -14.07 -13.04
CA PRO A 312 11.73 -13.15 -14.16
C PRO A 312 10.27 -12.69 -14.34
N THR A 313 10.11 -11.40 -14.61
CA THR A 313 8.77 -10.78 -14.77
C THR A 313 8.10 -11.29 -16.03
N GLY A 314 6.85 -11.76 -15.91
CA GLY A 314 6.03 -12.20 -17.04
C GLY A 314 6.43 -13.59 -17.60
N ASP A 315 7.21 -14.38 -16.87
CA ASP A 315 7.64 -15.73 -17.25
C ASP A 315 6.87 -16.80 -16.46
N PRO A 316 5.84 -17.43 -17.05
CA PRO A 316 5.06 -18.49 -16.38
C PRO A 316 5.88 -19.75 -16.07
N ASP A 317 6.88 -20.05 -16.89
CA ASP A 317 7.69 -21.25 -16.70
C ASP A 317 8.65 -21.11 -15.53
N ALA A 318 9.30 -19.95 -15.42
CA ALA A 318 10.13 -19.62 -14.28
C ALA A 318 9.30 -19.52 -12.99
N LEU A 319 8.09 -18.95 -13.07
CA LEU A 319 7.17 -18.90 -11.93
C LEU A 319 6.76 -20.30 -11.47
N ALA A 320 6.40 -21.19 -12.41
CA ALA A 320 6.05 -22.59 -12.09
C ALA A 320 7.22 -23.30 -11.41
N ALA A 321 8.43 -23.18 -11.95
CA ALA A 321 9.62 -23.82 -11.38
C ALA A 321 9.89 -23.33 -9.94
N ALA A 322 9.78 -22.01 -9.70
CA ALA A 322 9.97 -21.43 -8.38
C ALA A 322 8.90 -21.88 -7.37
N LEU A 323 7.62 -21.92 -7.77
CA LEU A 323 6.54 -22.39 -6.91
C LEU A 323 6.67 -23.88 -6.60
N ILE A 324 7.03 -24.71 -7.58
CA ILE A 324 7.26 -26.14 -7.39
C ILE A 324 8.42 -26.40 -6.42
N ASP A 325 9.53 -25.65 -6.58
CA ASP A 325 10.69 -25.74 -5.67
C ASP A 325 10.30 -25.37 -4.23
N VAL A 326 9.66 -24.23 -4.02
CA VAL A 326 9.28 -23.76 -2.66
C VAL A 326 8.20 -24.65 -2.03
N LEU A 327 7.25 -25.17 -2.79
CA LEU A 327 6.20 -26.07 -2.28
C LEU A 327 6.74 -27.47 -1.96
N GLY A 328 7.73 -27.95 -2.70
CA GLY A 328 8.33 -29.27 -2.54
C GLY A 328 9.48 -29.33 -1.55
N ASN A 329 10.06 -28.20 -1.15
CA ASN A 329 11.21 -28.10 -0.26
C ASN A 329 10.82 -27.43 1.06
N ASP A 330 10.38 -28.22 2.03
CA ASP A 330 9.91 -27.70 3.32
C ASP A 330 11.03 -26.97 4.10
N GLU A 331 12.28 -27.45 4.03
CA GLU A 331 13.42 -26.78 4.67
C GLU A 331 13.74 -25.42 4.01
N GLY A 332 13.82 -25.39 2.69
CA GLY A 332 14.04 -24.14 1.94
C GLY A 332 12.91 -23.15 2.17
N ARG A 333 11.65 -23.62 2.23
CA ARG A 333 10.50 -22.77 2.56
C ARG A 333 10.60 -22.21 3.97
N ALA A 334 10.97 -23.02 4.95
CA ALA A 334 11.16 -22.56 6.33
C ALA A 334 12.28 -21.52 6.43
N GLN A 335 13.37 -21.63 5.68
CA GLN A 335 14.44 -20.65 5.63
C GLN A 335 13.95 -19.32 5.04
N LEU A 336 13.15 -19.32 3.96
CA LEU A 336 12.53 -18.11 3.41
C LEU A 336 11.59 -17.43 4.41
N VAL A 337 10.78 -18.22 5.13
CA VAL A 337 9.88 -17.71 6.18
C VAL A 337 10.69 -17.05 7.32
N ALA A 338 11.75 -17.69 7.79
CA ALA A 338 12.59 -17.14 8.85
C ALA A 338 13.23 -15.81 8.42
N ALA A 339 13.82 -15.76 7.23
CA ALA A 339 14.41 -14.54 6.69
C ALA A 339 13.36 -13.43 6.47
N GLY A 340 12.15 -13.79 6.01
CA GLY A 340 11.03 -12.86 5.86
C GLY A 340 10.57 -12.30 7.21
N THR A 341 10.47 -13.15 8.23
CA THR A 341 10.08 -12.76 9.60
C THR A 341 11.09 -11.82 10.25
N GLU A 342 12.37 -11.99 9.96
CA GLU A 342 13.42 -11.06 10.40
C GLU A 342 13.32 -9.74 9.62
N ALA A 343 13.23 -9.83 8.29
CA ALA A 343 13.19 -8.66 7.41
C ALA A 343 11.98 -7.75 7.67
N VAL A 344 10.84 -8.31 8.05
CA VAL A 344 9.60 -7.55 8.24
C VAL A 344 9.64 -6.62 9.46
N GLN A 345 10.47 -6.88 10.46
CA GLN A 345 10.51 -6.10 11.70
C GLN A 345 10.79 -4.61 11.48
N ARG A 346 11.55 -4.25 10.46
CA ARG A 346 11.82 -2.85 10.11
C ARG A 346 10.60 -2.10 9.56
N TYR A 347 9.56 -2.83 9.15
CA TYR A 347 8.29 -2.29 8.66
C TYR A 347 7.21 -2.26 9.74
N ASP A 348 7.48 -2.76 10.94
CA ASP A 348 6.52 -2.70 12.04
C ASP A 348 6.18 -1.26 12.40
N TRP A 349 4.91 -0.99 12.70
CA TRP A 349 4.46 0.34 13.07
C TRP A 349 5.20 0.93 14.27
N SER A 350 5.71 0.12 15.18
CA SER A 350 6.52 0.61 16.30
C SER A 350 7.80 1.29 15.84
N VAL A 351 8.40 0.81 14.75
CA VAL A 351 9.62 1.36 14.13
C VAL A 351 9.28 2.52 13.18
N VAL A 352 8.35 2.30 12.25
CA VAL A 352 7.97 3.29 11.23
C VAL A 352 7.40 4.56 11.86
N ALA A 353 6.47 4.43 12.81
CA ALA A 353 5.89 5.58 13.47
C ALA A 353 6.91 6.37 14.30
N GLN A 354 7.93 5.72 14.86
CA GLN A 354 9.01 6.42 15.54
C GLN A 354 9.83 7.29 14.58
N GLN A 355 10.13 6.78 13.38
CA GLN A 355 10.84 7.55 12.36
C GLN A 355 10.01 8.74 11.88
N ILE A 356 8.70 8.57 11.68
CA ILE A 356 7.79 9.67 11.33
C ILE A 356 7.72 10.70 12.47
N MET A 357 7.69 10.27 13.73
CA MET A 357 7.70 11.18 14.87
C MET A 357 8.96 12.04 14.93
N LEU A 358 10.13 11.49 14.61
CA LEU A 358 11.37 12.27 14.52
C LEU A 358 11.27 13.39 13.46
N VAL A 359 10.61 13.12 12.34
CA VAL A 359 10.33 14.16 11.34
C VAL A 359 9.41 15.23 11.92
N TYR A 360 8.31 14.84 12.61
CA TYR A 360 7.41 15.81 13.24
C TYR A 360 8.11 16.67 14.28
N GLU A 361 8.90 16.08 15.17
CA GLU A 361 9.68 16.78 16.19
C GLU A 361 10.67 17.77 15.56
N THR A 362 11.33 17.34 14.47
CA THR A 362 12.28 18.20 13.75
C THR A 362 11.59 19.42 13.15
N VAL A 363 10.46 19.26 12.47
CA VAL A 363 9.77 20.38 11.82
C VAL A 363 9.05 21.28 12.80
N THR A 364 8.72 20.82 13.99
CA THR A 364 8.06 21.59 15.06
C THR A 364 9.03 22.15 16.10
N ALA A 365 10.33 21.89 15.99
CA ALA A 365 11.36 22.27 16.98
C ALA A 365 11.42 23.78 17.25
N SER A 366 11.03 24.63 16.28
CA SER A 366 10.97 26.07 16.44
C SER A 366 9.78 26.57 17.29
N GLY A 367 8.86 25.69 17.68
CA GLY A 367 7.58 26.05 18.32
C GLY A 367 6.57 26.68 17.36
N ALA A 368 6.85 26.69 16.05
CA ALA A 368 5.89 27.16 15.05
C ALA A 368 4.69 26.20 14.99
N ARG A 369 3.52 26.73 14.65
CA ARG A 369 2.28 25.98 14.42
C ARG A 369 1.80 26.17 12.99
N VAL A 370 0.94 25.28 12.55
CA VAL A 370 0.27 25.40 11.25
C VAL A 370 -0.59 26.67 11.23
N LYS A 371 -0.40 27.48 10.21
CA LYS A 371 -1.18 28.70 9.98
C LYS A 371 -1.97 28.56 8.70
N VAL A 372 -3.17 29.11 8.71
CA VAL A 372 -4.03 29.17 7.51
C VAL A 372 -3.97 30.60 6.98
N ASP A 373 -3.68 30.75 5.69
CA ASP A 373 -3.59 32.07 5.05
C ASP A 373 -4.86 32.88 5.31
N SER A 374 -4.69 34.11 5.80
CA SER A 374 -5.78 35.07 5.95
C SER A 374 -6.07 35.70 4.60
N TRP A 375 -7.23 35.39 4.05
CA TRP A 375 -7.83 36.17 2.94
C TRP A 375 -8.80 37.18 3.49
#